data_3afe60f5b9f91904fc0d2c4c19be37b2
#
_entry.id   3afe60f5b9f91904fc0d2c4c19be37b2
#
_cell.length_a   1.000
_cell.length_b   1.000
_cell.length_c   1.000
_cell.angle_alpha   90.00
_cell.angle_beta   90.00
_cell.angle_gamma   90.00
#
_symmetry.space_group_name_H-M   'P 1'
#
loop_
_entity.id
_entity.type
_entity.pdbx_description
1 polymer ?
#
loop_
_entity_poly.entity_id
_entity_poly.type
_entity_poly.pdbx_seq_one_letter_code
_entity_poly.pdbx_strand_id
1 'polypeptide(L)'
;LLVLELADLAEVGFDLDMTGFTATEIERLLDLVEDGDVAGGDPEPVSRAAEAANDESADADADAIHNGEEDRGDDYDPASTIASVSRAGDVWIIGRHRLICGDAGDPAVVAALMRGETAHLCITSPPYARQRDYASGIGDWDALMRGVFAAAEDALRDDAQLLVNLGLVHDDNEMQPYWDAWIAWMRARGWRRFGWYVWDQGPGLPGDWRGRLAPSFEFVFHFNRHNRKANKTVPCKFAGQDIHLRADGSSTALRGRDGGALAWSHEHQPTQDMRIPDSVIRIMRHKGKLGRDIDHPAVFPVALPTFVIEAYSDAGEVVYEPFGGSGTTLIACERTGRICRAVEIAAEYVDVAIERIRQQLPGLSITLEATGEPFDSVAAERRDGARVAA
;
A
#
# COMPACT_ATOMS: atom_id res chain seq x y z
N LEU A 1 -4.05 22.68 -27.08
CA LEU A 1 -4.26 21.24 -26.89
C LEU A 1 -4.90 20.98 -25.53
N LEU A 2 -4.26 21.32 -24.42
CA LEU A 2 -4.78 21.10 -23.06
C LEU A 2 -6.19 21.67 -22.85
N VAL A 3 -6.44 22.83 -23.37
CA VAL A 3 -7.73 23.54 -23.26
C VAL A 3 -8.84 22.80 -24.00
N LEU A 4 -8.54 22.25 -25.17
CA LEU A 4 -9.48 21.43 -25.95
C LEU A 4 -9.76 20.10 -25.26
N GLU A 5 -8.74 19.45 -24.69
CA GLU A 5 -8.90 18.22 -23.93
C GLU A 5 -9.76 18.41 -22.69
N LEU A 6 -9.62 19.53 -21.95
CA LEU A 6 -10.47 19.85 -20.82
C LEU A 6 -11.92 20.14 -21.23
N ALA A 7 -12.13 20.80 -22.37
CA ALA A 7 -13.46 21.04 -22.90
C ALA A 7 -14.14 19.73 -23.34
N ASP A 8 -13.43 18.83 -24.02
CA ASP A 8 -13.93 17.51 -24.39
C ASP A 8 -14.29 16.65 -23.16
N LEU A 9 -13.47 16.70 -22.12
CA LEU A 9 -13.75 16.01 -20.85
C LEU A 9 -14.98 16.57 -20.15
N ALA A 10 -15.17 17.90 -20.16
CA ALA A 10 -16.36 18.56 -19.61
C ALA A 10 -17.62 18.15 -20.37
N GLU A 11 -17.53 18.04 -21.70
CA GLU A 11 -18.68 17.70 -22.57
C GLU A 11 -19.17 16.27 -22.35
N VAL A 12 -18.27 15.34 -21.99
CA VAL A 12 -18.64 13.96 -21.65
C VAL A 12 -18.99 13.76 -20.18
N GLY A 13 -19.07 14.87 -19.39
CA GLY A 13 -19.47 14.85 -17.98
C GLY A 13 -18.38 14.35 -17.03
N PHE A 14 -17.11 14.37 -17.46
CA PHE A 14 -15.99 14.04 -16.57
C PHE A 14 -15.83 15.10 -15.48
N ASP A 15 -15.59 14.67 -14.25
CA ASP A 15 -15.33 15.56 -13.13
C ASP A 15 -13.95 16.20 -13.27
N LEU A 16 -13.93 17.47 -13.67
CA LEU A 16 -12.70 18.21 -13.95
C LEU A 16 -11.86 18.48 -12.69
N ASP A 17 -12.42 18.39 -11.48
CA ASP A 17 -11.66 18.49 -10.24
C ASP A 17 -10.64 17.33 -10.11
N MET A 18 -10.88 16.24 -10.81
CA MET A 18 -9.94 15.09 -10.91
C MET A 18 -8.70 15.39 -11.75
N THR A 19 -8.68 16.46 -12.55
CA THR A 19 -7.53 16.83 -13.39
C THR A 19 -6.37 17.47 -12.63
N GLY A 20 -6.59 17.83 -11.36
CA GLY A 20 -5.60 18.49 -10.51
C GLY A 20 -5.50 20.01 -10.73
N PHE A 21 -6.35 20.59 -11.58
CA PHE A 21 -6.54 22.03 -11.69
C PHE A 21 -7.57 22.50 -10.66
N THR A 22 -7.37 23.72 -10.13
CA THR A 22 -8.39 24.34 -9.28
C THR A 22 -9.59 24.80 -10.14
N ALA A 23 -10.77 24.89 -9.54
CA ALA A 23 -11.98 25.34 -10.24
C ALA A 23 -11.76 26.68 -10.98
N THR A 24 -11.00 27.59 -10.41
CA THR A 24 -10.66 28.90 -11.04
C THR A 24 -9.73 28.76 -12.23
N GLU A 25 -8.81 27.76 -12.21
CA GLU A 25 -7.94 27.48 -13.35
C GLU A 25 -8.71 26.82 -14.49
N ILE A 26 -9.62 25.91 -14.17
CA ILE A 26 -10.51 25.25 -15.14
C ILE A 26 -11.39 26.29 -15.83
N GLU A 27 -12.05 27.17 -15.07
CA GLU A 27 -12.90 28.23 -15.58
C GLU A 27 -12.13 29.14 -16.56
N ARG A 28 -10.93 29.60 -16.19
CA ARG A 28 -10.06 30.39 -17.07
C ARG A 28 -9.64 29.66 -18.35
N LEU A 29 -9.39 28.38 -18.27
CA LEU A 29 -8.99 27.57 -19.42
C LEU A 29 -10.17 27.32 -20.36
N LEU A 30 -11.38 27.11 -19.84
CA LEU A 30 -12.58 26.92 -20.65
C LEU A 30 -13.01 28.20 -21.32
N ASP A 31 -12.90 29.38 -20.66
CA ASP A 31 -13.16 30.70 -21.24
C ASP A 31 -12.31 30.96 -22.49
N LEU A 32 -11.09 30.41 -22.57
CA LEU A 32 -10.23 30.54 -23.75
C LEU A 32 -10.77 29.78 -24.99
N VAL A 33 -11.63 28.78 -24.79
CA VAL A 33 -12.30 28.07 -25.91
C VAL A 33 -13.48 28.89 -26.44
N GLU A 34 -14.25 29.54 -25.56
CA GLU A 34 -15.41 30.34 -25.93
C GLU A 34 -15.00 31.62 -26.67
N ASP A 35 -13.86 32.21 -26.34
CA ASP A 35 -13.32 33.42 -26.98
C ASP A 35 -12.65 33.18 -28.35
N GLY A 36 -12.54 31.94 -28.82
CA GLY A 36 -12.07 31.56 -30.16
C GLY A 36 -10.58 31.78 -30.45
N ASP A 37 -9.76 31.93 -29.43
CA ASP A 37 -8.32 32.26 -29.56
C ASP A 37 -7.41 31.03 -29.77
N VAL A 38 -8.00 29.84 -30.07
CA VAL A 38 -7.25 28.61 -30.35
C VAL A 38 -7.29 28.35 -31.86
N ALA A 39 -6.20 28.71 -32.56
CA ALA A 39 -6.02 28.42 -33.97
C ALA A 39 -6.01 26.90 -34.23
N GLY A 40 -7.12 26.39 -34.75
CA GLY A 40 -7.27 24.95 -35.10
C GLY A 40 -6.70 24.65 -36.46
N GLY A 41 -5.93 23.59 -36.56
CA GLY A 41 -5.71 22.84 -37.79
C GLY A 41 -6.59 21.59 -37.75
N ASP A 42 -7.52 21.48 -38.72
CA ASP A 42 -8.42 20.33 -38.86
C ASP A 42 -7.67 19.01 -39.09
N PRO A 43 -7.94 17.95 -38.31
CA PRO A 43 -7.66 16.58 -38.72
C PRO A 43 -8.89 16.01 -39.48
N GLU A 44 -8.67 15.38 -40.64
CA GLU A 44 -9.68 14.72 -41.42
C GLU A 44 -10.46 13.63 -40.66
N PRO A 45 -11.75 13.39 -40.96
CA PRO A 45 -12.58 12.46 -40.21
C PRO A 45 -12.25 11.00 -40.54
N VAL A 46 -11.85 10.27 -39.52
CA VAL A 46 -11.77 8.80 -39.60
C VAL A 46 -13.17 8.22 -39.45
N SER A 47 -13.60 7.47 -40.46
CA SER A 47 -14.92 6.88 -40.55
C SER A 47 -15.25 5.94 -39.38
N ARG A 48 -16.34 6.21 -38.70
CA ARG A 48 -17.01 5.30 -37.78
C ARG A 48 -17.59 4.12 -38.55
N ALA A 49 -17.12 2.93 -38.25
CA ALA A 49 -17.86 1.71 -38.54
C ALA A 49 -17.66 0.72 -37.39
N ALA A 50 -18.80 0.21 -36.93
CA ALA A 50 -19.00 -0.85 -35.95
C ALA A 50 -19.20 -0.45 -34.49
N GLU A 51 -20.42 -0.03 -34.21
CA GLU A 51 -21.03 -0.14 -32.88
C GLU A 51 -21.16 -1.62 -32.48
N ALA A 52 -20.46 -2.02 -31.42
CA ALA A 52 -20.87 -3.16 -30.61
C ALA A 52 -21.07 -2.59 -29.20
N ALA A 53 -22.33 -2.56 -28.79
CA ALA A 53 -22.74 -2.12 -27.47
C ALA A 53 -22.05 -2.96 -26.39
N ASN A 54 -21.11 -2.34 -25.71
CA ASN A 54 -20.69 -2.78 -24.38
C ASN A 54 -21.23 -1.76 -23.38
N ASP A 55 -22.01 -2.27 -22.46
CA ASP A 55 -22.56 -1.56 -21.33
C ASP A 55 -21.42 -1.21 -20.36
N GLU A 56 -20.77 -0.06 -20.56
CA GLU A 56 -19.65 0.45 -19.74
C GLU A 56 -20.12 1.27 -18.53
N SER A 57 -21.41 1.26 -18.21
CA SER A 57 -21.95 2.06 -17.08
C SER A 57 -21.78 1.42 -15.69
N ALA A 58 -21.05 0.32 -15.55
CA ALA A 58 -21.03 -0.45 -14.29
C ALA A 58 -19.86 -0.11 -13.34
N ASP A 59 -18.82 0.60 -13.75
CA ASP A 59 -17.56 0.65 -12.97
C ASP A 59 -17.17 2.02 -12.39
N ALA A 60 -17.88 3.10 -12.68
CA ALA A 60 -17.42 4.44 -12.27
C ALA A 60 -17.58 4.76 -10.77
N ASP A 61 -18.46 4.08 -10.04
CA ASP A 61 -18.77 4.41 -8.64
C ASP A 61 -18.08 3.51 -7.58
N ALA A 62 -17.30 2.50 -8.00
CA ALA A 62 -16.60 1.63 -7.05
C ALA A 62 -15.31 2.27 -6.48
N ASP A 63 -14.81 3.33 -7.09
CA ASP A 63 -13.52 3.94 -6.75
C ASP A 63 -13.59 4.96 -5.60
N ALA A 64 -14.80 5.32 -5.11
CA ALA A 64 -14.99 6.37 -4.10
C ALA A 64 -14.80 5.91 -2.64
N ILE A 65 -14.50 4.64 -2.37
CA ILE A 65 -14.69 4.07 -1.02
C ILE A 65 -13.49 4.27 -0.08
N HIS A 66 -12.32 4.70 -0.54
CA HIS A 66 -11.14 4.86 0.32
C HIS A 66 -10.54 6.26 0.39
N ASN A 67 -11.23 7.30 -0.07
CA ASN A 67 -10.79 8.69 0.10
C ASN A 67 -11.30 9.34 1.41
N GLY A 68 -11.54 8.53 2.45
CA GLY A 68 -11.89 9.01 3.77
C GLY A 68 -10.66 9.41 4.56
N GLU A 69 -10.56 10.71 4.86
CA GLU A 69 -9.58 11.39 5.70
C GLU A 69 -8.17 11.52 5.09
N GLU A 70 -7.78 12.76 4.79
CA GLU A 70 -6.40 13.14 4.50
C GLU A 70 -5.50 12.59 5.60
N ASP A 71 -4.65 11.61 5.27
CA ASP A 71 -3.65 11.08 6.18
C ASP A 71 -2.54 12.13 6.35
N ARG A 72 -2.75 13.09 7.26
CA ARG A 72 -1.82 14.19 7.57
C ARG A 72 -0.51 13.68 8.20
N GLY A 73 -0.36 12.39 8.42
CA GLY A 73 0.76 11.80 9.11
C GLY A 73 1.98 11.51 8.24
N ASP A 74 1.89 11.68 6.93
CA ASP A 74 3.01 11.48 6.02
C ASP A 74 3.87 12.75 5.81
N ASP A 75 3.49 13.88 6.42
CA ASP A 75 4.24 15.15 6.37
C ASP A 75 5.37 15.23 7.42
N TYR A 76 5.79 14.13 8.05
CA TYR A 76 6.85 14.15 9.05
C TYR A 76 8.24 14.21 8.38
N ASP A 77 9.02 15.24 8.71
CA ASP A 77 10.41 15.42 8.28
C ASP A 77 11.38 14.81 9.32
N PRO A 78 12.12 13.72 8.99
CA PRO A 78 13.10 13.13 9.89
C PRO A 78 14.43 13.93 9.97
N ALA A 79 14.58 15.02 9.23
CA ALA A 79 15.82 15.78 9.14
C ALA A 79 16.20 16.57 10.41
N SER A 80 15.65 16.23 11.59
CA SER A 80 16.18 16.80 12.82
C SER A 80 17.51 16.13 13.17
N THR A 81 18.60 16.88 13.15
CA THR A 81 19.96 16.53 13.57
C THR A 81 20.08 16.18 15.08
N ILE A 82 19.01 15.67 15.69
CA ILE A 82 18.99 15.28 17.09
C ILE A 82 19.42 13.81 17.17
N ALA A 83 20.37 13.51 18.06
CA ALA A 83 20.81 12.14 18.31
C ALA A 83 19.61 11.25 18.64
N SER A 84 19.53 10.07 18.00
CA SER A 84 18.46 9.11 18.21
C SER A 84 18.30 8.76 19.69
N VAL A 85 17.06 8.66 20.12
CA VAL A 85 16.67 8.20 21.46
C VAL A 85 16.76 6.67 21.52
N SER A 86 16.19 6.00 20.52
CA SER A 86 16.21 4.54 20.41
C SER A 86 17.61 4.00 20.17
N ARG A 87 17.85 2.76 20.62
CA ARG A 87 19.13 2.06 20.48
C ARG A 87 18.86 0.62 20.02
N ALA A 88 19.85 0.01 19.37
CA ALA A 88 19.75 -1.40 19.00
C ALA A 88 19.44 -2.27 20.23
N GLY A 89 18.45 -3.14 20.10
CA GLY A 89 17.92 -4.00 21.15
C GLY A 89 16.76 -3.40 21.94
N ASP A 90 16.46 -2.11 21.82
CA ASP A 90 15.29 -1.51 22.48
C ASP A 90 13.99 -2.11 21.93
N VAL A 91 13.09 -2.49 22.83
CA VAL A 91 11.72 -2.87 22.51
C VAL A 91 10.76 -1.83 23.07
N TRP A 92 10.06 -1.16 22.19
CA TRP A 92 9.02 -0.20 22.57
C TRP A 92 7.65 -0.86 22.59
N ILE A 93 6.98 -0.76 23.73
CA ILE A 93 5.59 -1.15 23.92
C ILE A 93 4.72 0.06 23.56
N ILE A 94 3.91 -0.07 22.52
CA ILE A 94 3.05 0.99 21.99
C ILE A 94 1.59 0.50 22.10
N GLY A 95 0.92 0.85 23.20
CA GLY A 95 -0.35 0.24 23.57
C GLY A 95 -0.22 -1.28 23.63
N ARG A 96 -0.84 -2.00 22.67
CA ARG A 96 -0.73 -3.47 22.54
C ARG A 96 0.30 -3.93 21.49
N HIS A 97 0.90 -2.97 20.77
CA HIS A 97 1.91 -3.26 19.75
C HIS A 97 3.31 -3.31 20.34
N ARG A 98 4.25 -3.83 19.55
CA ARG A 98 5.67 -3.86 19.89
C ARG A 98 6.48 -3.46 18.67
N LEU A 99 7.45 -2.59 18.88
CA LEU A 99 8.44 -2.17 17.89
C LEU A 99 9.82 -2.41 18.46
N ILE A 100 10.63 -3.23 17.81
CA ILE A 100 12.02 -3.49 18.21
C ILE A 100 13.00 -2.79 17.27
N CYS A 101 14.00 -2.13 17.86
CA CYS A 101 15.15 -1.62 17.10
C CYS A 101 16.16 -2.75 16.89
N GLY A 102 16.24 -3.32 15.68
CA GLY A 102 17.13 -4.45 15.42
C GLY A 102 17.08 -4.97 13.98
N ASP A 103 17.87 -5.99 13.72
CA ASP A 103 17.91 -6.63 12.41
C ASP A 103 16.83 -7.75 12.32
N ALA A 104 15.91 -7.61 11.39
CA ALA A 104 14.88 -8.62 11.12
C ALA A 104 15.44 -9.96 10.57
N GLY A 105 16.69 -9.96 10.10
CA GLY A 105 17.42 -11.16 9.72
C GLY A 105 18.01 -11.94 10.90
N ASP A 106 17.99 -11.37 12.11
CA ASP A 106 18.44 -12.04 13.33
C ASP A 106 17.27 -12.78 14.02
N PRO A 107 17.28 -14.14 14.07
CA PRO A 107 16.24 -14.89 14.76
C PRO A 107 16.07 -14.51 16.25
N ALA A 108 17.13 -14.05 16.92
CA ALA A 108 17.04 -13.62 18.31
C ALA A 108 16.23 -12.32 18.45
N VAL A 109 16.36 -11.37 17.52
CA VAL A 109 15.56 -10.15 17.46
C VAL A 109 14.09 -10.49 17.22
N VAL A 110 13.80 -11.37 16.27
CA VAL A 110 12.44 -11.82 15.99
C VAL A 110 11.82 -12.54 17.19
N ALA A 111 12.56 -13.43 17.84
CA ALA A 111 12.08 -14.13 19.03
C ALA A 111 11.82 -13.19 20.20
N ALA A 112 12.68 -12.19 20.42
CA ALA A 112 12.48 -11.14 21.44
C ALA A 112 11.24 -10.30 21.17
N LEU A 113 10.99 -9.93 19.90
CA LEU A 113 9.79 -9.20 19.49
C LEU A 113 8.51 -10.03 19.71
N MET A 114 8.51 -11.28 19.24
CA MET A 114 7.32 -12.13 19.20
C MET A 114 6.97 -12.74 20.56
N ARG A 115 7.94 -13.02 21.42
CA ARG A 115 7.73 -13.63 22.77
C ARG A 115 6.87 -14.90 22.74
N GLY A 116 7.05 -15.72 21.70
CA GLY A 116 6.30 -16.96 21.51
C GLY A 116 4.92 -16.80 20.85
N GLU A 117 4.51 -15.56 20.54
CA GLU A 117 3.35 -15.33 19.67
C GLU A 117 3.67 -15.68 18.22
N THR A 118 2.64 -15.97 17.43
CA THR A 118 2.78 -16.22 15.98
C THR A 118 1.83 -15.30 15.20
N ALA A 119 2.33 -14.78 14.10
CA ALA A 119 1.56 -13.84 13.27
C ALA A 119 0.66 -14.58 12.26
N HIS A 120 -0.53 -14.03 12.03
CA HIS A 120 -1.52 -14.48 11.06
C HIS A 120 -1.29 -13.85 9.68
N LEU A 121 -0.67 -12.68 9.66
CA LEU A 121 -0.38 -11.90 8.48
C LEU A 121 1.04 -11.31 8.60
N CYS A 122 1.79 -11.35 7.51
CA CYS A 122 2.93 -10.49 7.29
C CYS A 122 2.60 -9.56 6.13
N ILE A 123 2.71 -8.26 6.36
CA ILE A 123 2.66 -7.26 5.31
C ILE A 123 3.90 -6.39 5.41
N THR A 124 4.56 -6.15 4.28
CA THR A 124 5.79 -5.39 4.28
C THR A 124 6.13 -4.82 2.91
N SER A 125 6.89 -3.72 2.92
CA SER A 125 7.53 -3.14 1.75
C SER A 125 9.03 -3.02 2.04
N PRO A 126 9.82 -4.05 1.72
CA PRO A 126 11.26 -4.03 1.94
C PRO A 126 11.94 -2.99 1.06
N PRO A 127 13.17 -2.59 1.39
CA PRO A 127 13.95 -1.73 0.50
C PRO A 127 14.10 -2.37 -0.87
N TYR A 128 13.95 -1.57 -1.96
CA TYR A 128 14.07 -2.09 -3.32
C TYR A 128 15.54 -2.13 -3.75
N ALA A 129 15.94 -3.21 -4.44
CA ALA A 129 17.31 -3.36 -4.92
C ALA A 129 17.70 -2.16 -5.81
N ARG A 130 18.78 -1.46 -5.47
CA ARG A 130 19.39 -0.37 -6.24
C ARG A 130 18.54 0.90 -6.47
N GLN A 131 17.36 1.04 -5.86
CA GLN A 131 16.53 2.21 -6.13
C GLN A 131 16.84 3.43 -5.25
N ARG A 132 17.54 3.25 -4.11
CA ARG A 132 17.77 4.31 -3.12
C ARG A 132 19.05 4.07 -2.33
N ASP A 133 19.71 5.17 -1.97
CA ASP A 133 20.78 5.18 -0.96
C ASP A 133 20.12 5.04 0.43
N TYR A 134 19.99 3.82 0.90
CA TYR A 134 19.64 3.59 2.31
C TYR A 134 20.90 3.77 3.15
N ALA A 135 20.79 4.42 4.31
CA ALA A 135 21.91 4.67 5.22
C ALA A 135 22.68 3.41 5.62
N SER A 136 22.05 2.22 5.54
CA SER A 136 22.66 0.91 5.84
C SER A 136 23.32 0.22 4.64
N GLY A 137 23.21 0.75 3.41
CA GLY A 137 23.73 0.15 2.18
C GLY A 137 23.18 -1.26 1.93
N ILE A 138 22.31 -1.45 0.94
CA ILE A 138 21.82 -2.79 0.59
C ILE A 138 22.83 -3.44 -0.35
N GLY A 139 23.71 -4.29 0.19
CA GLY A 139 24.71 -4.99 -0.61
C GLY A 139 24.13 -6.09 -1.51
N ASP A 140 23.43 -7.03 -0.92
CA ASP A 140 22.79 -8.17 -1.62
C ASP A 140 21.32 -8.28 -1.18
N TRP A 141 20.41 -7.81 -2.03
CA TRP A 141 19.00 -7.81 -1.77
C TRP A 141 18.43 -9.23 -1.57
N ASP A 142 18.90 -10.20 -2.37
CA ASP A 142 18.45 -11.59 -2.27
C ASP A 142 18.88 -12.21 -0.93
N ALA A 143 20.11 -11.96 -0.49
CA ALA A 143 20.61 -12.40 0.82
C ALA A 143 19.82 -11.75 1.96
N LEU A 144 19.53 -10.44 1.89
CA LEU A 144 18.71 -9.73 2.86
C LEU A 144 17.33 -10.38 3.00
N MET A 145 16.62 -10.57 1.89
CA MET A 145 15.28 -11.12 1.89
C MET A 145 15.24 -12.57 2.37
N ARG A 146 16.20 -13.38 1.98
CA ARG A 146 16.32 -14.75 2.49
C ARG A 146 16.62 -14.79 3.99
N GLY A 147 17.49 -13.92 4.48
CA GLY A 147 17.79 -13.80 5.91
C GLY A 147 16.55 -13.47 6.72
N VAL A 148 15.84 -12.41 6.33
CA VAL A 148 14.63 -11.93 7.02
C VAL A 148 13.53 -12.97 7.02
N PHE A 149 13.21 -13.59 5.88
CA PHE A 149 12.12 -14.57 5.82
C PHE A 149 12.51 -15.94 6.42
N ALA A 150 13.80 -16.26 6.50
CA ALA A 150 14.27 -17.42 7.27
C ALA A 150 14.13 -17.17 8.78
N ALA A 151 14.51 -15.99 9.27
CA ALA A 151 14.37 -15.62 10.69
C ALA A 151 12.91 -15.54 11.14
N ALA A 152 12.01 -15.12 10.24
CA ALA A 152 10.57 -14.98 10.51
C ALA A 152 9.81 -16.31 10.48
N GLU A 153 10.40 -17.43 10.06
CA GLU A 153 9.66 -18.67 9.79
C GLU A 153 8.91 -19.21 11.01
N ASP A 154 9.56 -19.20 12.17
CA ASP A 154 8.94 -19.65 13.44
C ASP A 154 7.98 -18.62 14.04
N ALA A 155 8.05 -17.38 13.56
CA ALA A 155 7.16 -16.30 13.97
C ALA A 155 5.84 -16.28 13.19
N LEU A 156 5.72 -17.05 12.13
CA LEU A 156 4.56 -17.10 11.25
C LEU A 156 3.78 -18.39 11.48
N ARG A 157 2.46 -18.26 11.53
CA ARG A 157 1.57 -19.41 11.56
C ARG A 157 1.67 -20.20 10.25
N ASP A 158 1.31 -21.47 10.30
CA ASP A 158 1.28 -22.32 9.10
C ASP A 158 0.23 -21.85 8.07
N ASP A 159 -0.85 -21.22 8.54
CA ASP A 159 -1.89 -20.61 7.72
C ASP A 159 -1.69 -19.09 7.47
N ALA A 160 -0.53 -18.54 7.86
CA ALA A 160 -0.22 -17.13 7.65
C ALA A 160 -0.24 -16.74 6.17
N GLN A 161 -0.68 -15.51 5.92
CA GLN A 161 -0.64 -14.88 4.61
C GLN A 161 0.51 -13.86 4.59
N LEU A 162 1.35 -13.89 3.57
CA LEU A 162 2.48 -12.97 3.41
C LEU A 162 2.25 -12.10 2.18
N LEU A 163 2.15 -10.79 2.38
CA LEU A 163 2.00 -9.82 1.30
C LEU A 163 3.20 -8.88 1.29
N VAL A 164 3.94 -8.91 0.20
CA VAL A 164 5.21 -8.18 0.04
C VAL A 164 5.07 -7.21 -1.12
N ASN A 165 5.12 -5.92 -0.82
CA ASN A 165 5.07 -4.85 -1.82
C ASN A 165 6.46 -4.62 -2.42
N LEU A 166 6.58 -4.67 -3.75
CA LEU A 166 7.83 -4.50 -4.48
C LEU A 166 7.63 -3.63 -5.72
N GLY A 167 8.45 -2.59 -5.84
CA GLY A 167 8.46 -1.71 -6.99
C GLY A 167 9.33 -2.22 -8.13
N LEU A 168 9.14 -1.64 -9.32
CA LEU A 168 9.96 -1.92 -10.50
C LEU A 168 11.32 -1.25 -10.37
N VAL A 169 12.38 -2.00 -10.60
CA VAL A 169 13.76 -1.50 -10.67
C VAL A 169 14.27 -1.62 -12.11
N HIS A 170 14.95 -0.61 -12.58
CA HIS A 170 15.58 -0.58 -13.90
C HIS A 170 17.09 -0.39 -13.76
N ASP A 171 17.85 -1.17 -14.53
CA ASP A 171 19.30 -1.03 -14.68
C ASP A 171 19.60 -0.96 -16.18
N ASP A 172 20.41 0.01 -16.61
CA ASP A 172 20.68 0.28 -18.02
C ASP A 172 19.41 0.32 -18.91
N ASN A 173 18.36 0.96 -18.39
CA ASN A 173 17.04 1.08 -19.04
C ASN A 173 16.25 -0.23 -19.21
N GLU A 174 16.73 -1.33 -18.67
CA GLU A 174 16.05 -2.64 -18.65
C GLU A 174 15.42 -2.91 -17.28
N MET A 175 14.17 -3.42 -17.28
CA MET A 175 13.51 -3.84 -16.05
C MET A 175 14.19 -5.09 -15.49
N GLN A 176 14.56 -5.03 -14.21
CA GLN A 176 15.26 -6.10 -13.52
C GLN A 176 14.29 -6.91 -12.66
N PRO A 177 14.09 -8.21 -12.94
CA PRO A 177 13.29 -9.09 -12.09
C PRO A 177 14.09 -9.56 -10.86
N TYR A 178 14.56 -8.61 -10.05
CA TYR A 178 15.47 -8.83 -8.92
C TYR A 178 14.89 -9.75 -7.84
N TRP A 179 13.58 -9.97 -7.85
CA TRP A 179 12.87 -10.84 -6.92
C TRP A 179 12.81 -12.33 -7.35
N ASP A 180 13.20 -12.69 -8.57
CA ASP A 180 12.98 -14.05 -9.11
C ASP A 180 13.69 -15.14 -8.30
N ALA A 181 14.95 -14.90 -7.92
CA ALA A 181 15.73 -15.85 -7.14
C ALA A 181 15.15 -16.03 -5.71
N TRP A 182 14.72 -14.93 -5.08
CA TRP A 182 14.03 -14.96 -3.80
C TRP A 182 12.66 -15.68 -3.87
N ILE A 183 11.86 -15.43 -4.90
CA ILE A 183 10.58 -16.12 -5.11
C ILE A 183 10.80 -17.63 -5.27
N ALA A 184 11.82 -18.04 -6.03
CA ALA A 184 12.18 -19.46 -6.17
C ALA A 184 12.57 -20.07 -4.84
N TRP A 185 13.34 -19.35 -4.02
CA TRP A 185 13.75 -19.77 -2.68
C TRP A 185 12.54 -19.89 -1.74
N MET A 186 11.61 -18.93 -1.71
CA MET A 186 10.37 -18.99 -0.94
C MET A 186 9.55 -20.25 -1.28
N ARG A 187 9.44 -20.56 -2.58
CA ARG A 187 8.75 -21.77 -3.04
C ARG A 187 9.43 -23.07 -2.57
N ALA A 188 10.76 -23.11 -2.58
CA ALA A 188 11.52 -24.26 -2.07
C ALA A 188 11.29 -24.48 -0.57
N ARG A 189 10.92 -23.45 0.19
CA ARG A 189 10.55 -23.50 1.62
C ARG A 189 9.05 -23.76 1.87
N GLY A 190 8.29 -24.10 0.82
CA GLY A 190 6.88 -24.44 0.92
C GLY A 190 5.91 -23.24 0.83
N TRP A 191 6.42 -22.02 0.68
CA TRP A 191 5.59 -20.85 0.45
C TRP A 191 5.13 -20.81 -1.02
N ARG A 192 3.83 -20.97 -1.26
CA ARG A 192 3.28 -20.93 -2.62
C ARG A 192 3.15 -19.46 -3.05
N ARG A 193 3.52 -19.14 -4.28
CA ARG A 193 3.16 -17.87 -4.92
C ARG A 193 1.66 -17.91 -5.23
N PHE A 194 0.86 -17.49 -4.26
CA PHE A 194 -0.59 -17.64 -4.24
C PHE A 194 -1.29 -16.56 -5.05
N GLY A 195 -0.84 -15.31 -4.93
CA GLY A 195 -1.40 -14.16 -5.65
C GLY A 195 -0.30 -13.22 -6.13
N TRP A 196 -0.70 -12.38 -7.09
CA TRP A 196 0.10 -11.29 -7.62
C TRP A 196 -0.85 -10.14 -7.90
N TYR A 197 -0.82 -9.13 -7.05
CA TYR A 197 -1.70 -7.99 -7.10
C TYR A 197 -0.96 -6.76 -7.61
N VAL A 198 -1.70 -5.79 -8.11
CA VAL A 198 -1.17 -4.51 -8.54
C VAL A 198 -1.66 -3.45 -7.57
N TRP A 199 -0.75 -2.68 -6.99
CA TRP A 199 -1.10 -1.44 -6.32
C TRP A 199 -1.03 -0.31 -7.35
N ASP A 200 -2.19 0.13 -7.82
CA ASP A 200 -2.38 1.28 -8.67
C ASP A 200 -2.25 2.56 -7.81
N GLN A 201 -1.21 3.33 -8.09
CA GLN A 201 -0.83 4.53 -7.35
C GLN A 201 -1.45 5.81 -7.95
N GLY A 202 -2.32 5.66 -8.94
CA GLY A 202 -2.85 6.76 -9.73
C GLY A 202 -1.87 7.29 -10.78
N PRO A 203 -2.13 8.47 -11.35
CA PRO A 203 -1.35 9.01 -12.45
C PRO A 203 0.15 9.05 -12.16
N GLY A 204 0.96 8.61 -13.13
CA GLY A 204 2.40 8.70 -13.05
C GLY A 204 2.88 10.15 -12.95
N LEU A 205 4.05 10.36 -12.33
CA LEU A 205 4.66 11.69 -12.29
C LEU A 205 5.06 12.12 -13.70
N PRO A 206 4.83 13.40 -14.08
CA PRO A 206 5.27 13.92 -15.36
C PRO A 206 6.80 13.84 -15.46
N GLY A 207 7.32 13.53 -16.64
CA GLY A 207 8.75 13.45 -16.89
C GLY A 207 9.10 12.61 -18.11
N ASP A 208 10.35 12.68 -18.54
CA ASP A 208 10.89 11.77 -19.55
C ASP A 208 11.37 10.48 -18.88
N TRP A 209 10.70 9.39 -19.17
CA TRP A 209 11.00 8.05 -18.66
C TRP A 209 11.84 7.22 -19.64
N ARG A 210 12.66 7.88 -20.46
CA ARG A 210 13.57 7.23 -21.44
C ARG A 210 12.83 6.31 -22.39
N GLY A 211 11.67 6.76 -22.91
CA GLY A 211 10.83 6.00 -23.85
C GLY A 211 9.87 5.00 -23.20
N ARG A 212 9.85 4.90 -21.88
CA ARG A 212 8.86 4.09 -21.15
C ARG A 212 7.65 4.94 -20.73
N LEU A 213 6.56 4.26 -20.44
CA LEU A 213 5.42 4.90 -19.77
C LEU A 213 5.81 5.33 -18.35
N ALA A 214 5.17 6.37 -17.84
CA ALA A 214 5.35 6.84 -16.46
C ALA A 214 4.95 5.73 -15.47
N PRO A 215 5.80 5.40 -14.46
CA PRO A 215 5.47 4.38 -13.48
C PRO A 215 4.31 4.87 -12.60
N SER A 216 3.27 4.05 -12.53
CA SER A 216 2.04 4.35 -11.79
C SER A 216 1.56 3.20 -10.92
N PHE A 217 2.34 2.14 -10.82
CA PHE A 217 1.97 0.98 -10.02
C PHE A 217 3.19 0.28 -9.41
N GLU A 218 2.92 -0.52 -8.39
CA GLU A 218 3.84 -1.50 -7.82
C GLU A 218 3.15 -2.85 -7.69
N PHE A 219 3.92 -3.90 -7.40
CA PHE A 219 3.38 -5.24 -7.21
C PHE A 219 3.23 -5.56 -5.73
N VAL A 220 2.17 -6.30 -5.39
CA VAL A 220 2.01 -6.94 -4.08
C VAL A 220 2.01 -8.44 -4.30
N PHE A 221 3.13 -9.08 -3.97
CA PHE A 221 3.27 -10.52 -4.05
C PHE A 221 2.63 -11.18 -2.83
N HIS A 222 1.76 -12.14 -3.06
CA HIS A 222 1.09 -12.87 -2.00
C HIS A 222 1.57 -14.32 -1.94
N PHE A 223 2.12 -14.70 -0.79
CA PHE A 223 2.57 -16.06 -0.51
C PHE A 223 1.76 -16.65 0.65
N ASN A 224 1.54 -17.96 0.60
CA ASN A 224 0.97 -18.73 1.71
C ASN A 224 1.39 -20.20 1.63
N ARG A 225 1.20 -20.94 2.73
CA ARG A 225 1.24 -22.41 2.76
C ARG A 225 -0.16 -22.97 2.64
N HIS A 226 -1.13 -22.38 3.34
CA HIS A 226 -2.54 -22.75 3.32
C HIS A 226 -3.42 -21.56 2.89
N ASN A 227 -4.54 -21.88 2.23
CA ASN A 227 -5.47 -20.85 1.77
C ASN A 227 -6.22 -20.24 2.97
N ARG A 228 -6.23 -18.93 3.05
CA ARG A 228 -7.20 -18.15 3.81
C ARG A 228 -8.12 -17.42 2.82
N LYS A 229 -9.43 -17.49 3.06
CA LYS A 229 -10.38 -16.69 2.26
C LYS A 229 -10.19 -15.23 2.63
N ALA A 230 -10.13 -14.37 1.63
CA ALA A 230 -10.16 -12.94 1.87
C ALA A 230 -11.50 -12.54 2.52
N ASN A 231 -11.43 -11.64 3.49
CA ASN A 231 -12.61 -11.05 4.09
C ASN A 231 -13.36 -10.19 3.07
N LYS A 232 -14.67 -10.11 3.21
CA LYS A 232 -15.52 -9.27 2.37
C LYS A 232 -15.54 -7.87 2.97
N THR A 233 -14.75 -6.97 2.40
CA THR A 233 -14.55 -5.61 2.91
C THR A 233 -15.14 -4.53 2.00
N VAL A 234 -15.55 -4.91 0.77
CA VAL A 234 -16.06 -3.98 -0.23
C VAL A 234 -17.57 -4.12 -0.37
N PRO A 235 -18.37 -3.03 -0.23
CA PRO A 235 -19.80 -3.07 -0.47
C PRO A 235 -20.15 -3.49 -1.91
N CYS A 236 -21.21 -4.25 -2.09
CA CYS A 236 -21.73 -4.58 -3.41
C CYS A 236 -22.67 -3.48 -3.91
N LYS A 237 -22.43 -2.96 -5.11
CA LYS A 237 -23.27 -1.92 -5.75
C LYS A 237 -24.75 -2.33 -5.86
N PHE A 238 -25.01 -3.60 -6.12
CA PHE A 238 -26.37 -4.15 -6.32
C PHE A 238 -26.81 -5.05 -5.16
N ALA A 239 -26.39 -4.76 -3.94
CA ALA A 239 -26.79 -5.51 -2.75
C ALA A 239 -28.31 -5.68 -2.65
N GLY A 240 -28.76 -6.89 -2.38
CA GLY A 240 -30.18 -7.23 -2.28
C GLY A 240 -30.94 -7.38 -3.62
N GLN A 241 -30.30 -7.09 -4.76
CA GLN A 241 -30.90 -7.22 -6.08
C GLN A 241 -30.51 -8.55 -6.74
N ASP A 242 -31.42 -9.12 -7.55
CA ASP A 242 -31.07 -10.24 -8.41
C ASP A 242 -30.58 -9.73 -9.77
N ILE A 243 -29.24 -9.65 -9.90
CA ILE A 243 -28.56 -9.15 -11.12
C ILE A 243 -28.41 -10.23 -12.21
N HIS A 244 -28.80 -11.46 -11.93
CA HIS A 244 -28.68 -12.56 -12.88
C HIS A 244 -29.90 -12.71 -13.79
N LEU A 245 -30.94 -11.91 -13.54
CA LEU A 245 -32.12 -11.83 -14.40
C LEU A 245 -32.04 -10.64 -15.35
N ARG A 246 -32.33 -10.86 -16.62
CA ARG A 246 -32.55 -9.80 -17.59
C ARG A 246 -33.93 -9.20 -17.43
N ALA A 247 -34.17 -8.04 -18.03
CA ALA A 247 -35.47 -7.38 -18.00
C ALA A 247 -36.61 -8.22 -18.58
N ASP A 248 -36.34 -9.19 -19.44
CA ASP A 248 -37.27 -10.13 -20.02
C ASP A 248 -37.52 -11.38 -19.14
N GLY A 249 -36.90 -11.43 -17.95
CA GLY A 249 -37.00 -12.57 -17.02
C GLY A 249 -36.08 -13.75 -17.40
N SER A 250 -35.30 -13.65 -18.46
CA SER A 250 -34.32 -14.69 -18.80
C SER A 250 -33.07 -14.56 -17.92
N SER A 251 -32.44 -15.70 -17.61
CA SER A 251 -31.18 -15.70 -16.83
C SER A 251 -29.99 -15.30 -17.70
N THR A 252 -29.05 -14.54 -17.13
CA THR A 252 -27.71 -14.40 -17.69
C THR A 252 -26.96 -15.71 -17.50
N ALA A 253 -26.06 -16.05 -18.41
CA ALA A 253 -25.30 -17.31 -18.33
C ALA A 253 -23.79 -17.06 -18.31
N LEU A 254 -23.07 -17.84 -17.51
CA LEU A 254 -21.62 -17.96 -17.61
C LEU A 254 -21.25 -18.81 -18.81
N ARG A 255 -20.10 -18.56 -19.44
CA ARG A 255 -19.54 -19.43 -20.46
C ARG A 255 -18.61 -20.47 -19.82
N GLY A 256 -18.92 -21.74 -20.08
CA GLY A 256 -18.04 -22.87 -19.74
C GLY A 256 -16.77 -22.88 -20.59
N ARG A 257 -15.83 -23.74 -20.23
CA ARG A 257 -14.58 -23.94 -20.99
C ARG A 257 -14.80 -24.46 -22.42
N ASP A 258 -15.92 -25.11 -22.66
CA ASP A 258 -16.40 -25.62 -23.94
C ASP A 258 -17.18 -24.59 -24.75
N GLY A 259 -17.35 -23.37 -24.24
CA GLY A 259 -18.14 -22.30 -24.84
C GLY A 259 -19.65 -22.40 -24.57
N GLY A 260 -20.11 -23.49 -23.94
CA GLY A 260 -21.52 -23.69 -23.55
C GLY A 260 -21.95 -22.74 -22.44
N ALA A 261 -23.27 -22.47 -22.35
CA ALA A 261 -23.84 -21.69 -21.26
C ALA A 261 -23.89 -22.52 -19.96
N LEU A 262 -23.37 -21.97 -18.88
CA LEU A 262 -23.48 -22.52 -17.54
C LEU A 262 -24.45 -21.66 -16.74
N ALA A 263 -25.36 -22.31 -16.01
CA ALA A 263 -26.23 -21.61 -15.06
C ALA A 263 -25.39 -21.03 -13.89
N TRP A 264 -25.81 -19.90 -13.37
CA TRP A 264 -25.25 -19.35 -12.13
C TRP A 264 -25.61 -20.25 -10.95
N SER A 265 -24.64 -20.56 -10.11
CA SER A 265 -24.89 -21.32 -8.86
C SER A 265 -25.78 -20.58 -7.86
N HIS A 266 -26.04 -19.29 -8.09
CA HIS A 266 -26.80 -18.37 -7.22
C HIS A 266 -28.00 -17.78 -7.93
N GLU A 267 -28.50 -18.44 -8.99
CA GLU A 267 -29.68 -18.00 -9.71
C GLU A 267 -30.86 -17.83 -8.73
N HIS A 268 -31.56 -16.70 -8.85
CA HIS A 268 -32.64 -16.27 -7.94
C HIS A 268 -32.26 -15.95 -6.49
N GLN A 269 -30.95 -15.78 -6.22
CA GLN A 269 -30.48 -15.27 -4.92
C GLN A 269 -30.13 -13.79 -5.03
N PRO A 270 -30.49 -12.97 -4.01
CA PRO A 270 -30.11 -11.57 -4.01
C PRO A 270 -28.59 -11.44 -3.89
N THR A 271 -28.05 -10.43 -4.54
CA THR A 271 -26.63 -10.07 -4.41
C THR A 271 -26.30 -9.81 -2.94
N GLN A 272 -25.20 -10.38 -2.50
CA GLN A 272 -24.68 -10.21 -1.13
C GLN A 272 -24.34 -8.73 -0.85
N ASP A 273 -24.37 -8.34 0.43
CA ASP A 273 -24.10 -6.95 0.84
C ASP A 273 -22.62 -6.55 0.60
N MET A 274 -21.71 -7.49 0.86
CA MET A 274 -20.27 -7.26 0.81
C MET A 274 -19.57 -8.29 -0.09
N ARG A 275 -18.53 -7.88 -0.80
CA ARG A 275 -17.67 -8.74 -1.63
C ARG A 275 -16.21 -8.68 -1.18
N ILE A 276 -15.42 -9.63 -1.61
CA ILE A 276 -13.96 -9.58 -1.46
C ILE A 276 -13.40 -8.41 -2.30
N PRO A 277 -12.30 -7.77 -1.87
CA PRO A 277 -11.67 -6.71 -2.62
C PRO A 277 -11.05 -7.20 -3.93
N ASP A 278 -10.80 -6.25 -4.84
CA ASP A 278 -10.22 -6.51 -6.15
C ASP A 278 -8.71 -6.74 -6.09
N SER A 279 -8.16 -7.40 -7.12
CA SER A 279 -6.72 -7.66 -7.26
C SER A 279 -5.91 -6.46 -7.76
N VAL A 280 -6.60 -5.41 -8.22
CA VAL A 280 -6.03 -4.10 -8.48
C VAL A 280 -6.41 -3.21 -7.30
N ILE A 281 -5.43 -2.84 -6.50
CA ILE A 281 -5.59 -2.05 -5.28
C ILE A 281 -5.46 -0.58 -5.68
N ARG A 282 -6.57 0.13 -5.77
CA ARG A 282 -6.60 1.54 -6.19
C ARG A 282 -6.52 2.45 -4.97
N ILE A 283 -5.31 2.79 -4.60
CA ILE A 283 -5.00 3.69 -3.49
C ILE A 283 -3.96 4.67 -3.98
N MET A 284 -4.34 5.95 -4.05
CA MET A 284 -3.44 7.00 -4.50
C MET A 284 -2.20 7.07 -3.60
N ARG A 285 -1.02 7.17 -4.23
CA ARG A 285 0.17 7.54 -3.47
C ARG A 285 -0.02 8.92 -2.85
N HIS A 286 0.61 9.14 -1.70
CA HIS A 286 0.60 10.47 -1.11
C HIS A 286 1.14 11.51 -2.11
N LYS A 287 0.36 12.56 -2.33
CA LYS A 287 0.86 13.81 -2.88
C LYS A 287 1.51 14.57 -1.71
N GLY A 288 2.64 14.05 -1.19
CA GLY A 288 3.45 14.83 -0.27
C GLY A 288 3.70 16.19 -0.92
N LYS A 289 3.57 17.29 -0.19
CA LYS A 289 4.11 18.57 -0.66
C LYS A 289 5.56 18.29 -0.97
N LEU A 290 5.92 18.24 -2.25
CA LEU A 290 7.29 18.24 -2.72
C LEU A 290 7.93 19.58 -2.30
N GLY A 291 8.14 19.74 -1.00
CA GLY A 291 9.04 20.73 -0.45
C GLY A 291 10.43 20.36 -0.91
N ARG A 292 11.21 21.33 -1.34
CA ARG A 292 12.50 21.18 -2.02
C ARG A 292 13.57 20.42 -1.24
N ASP A 293 13.30 19.95 -0.01
CA ASP A 293 14.30 19.46 0.93
C ASP A 293 13.94 18.14 1.62
N ILE A 294 12.92 17.40 1.14
CA ILE A 294 12.53 16.12 1.77
C ILE A 294 13.11 14.97 0.96
N ASP A 295 14.27 14.53 1.35
CA ASP A 295 14.92 13.29 0.90
C ASP A 295 14.34 12.11 1.69
N HIS A 296 12.99 11.91 1.60
CA HIS A 296 12.29 10.85 2.31
C HIS A 296 12.18 9.60 1.44
N PRO A 297 12.67 8.44 1.91
CA PRO A 297 12.37 7.17 1.26
C PRO A 297 10.84 6.95 1.29
N ALA A 298 10.24 6.63 0.14
CA ALA A 298 8.80 6.54 -0.08
C ALA A 298 8.10 5.73 1.01
N VAL A 299 7.29 6.42 1.79
CA VAL A 299 6.34 5.82 2.71
C VAL A 299 5.09 5.49 1.90
N PHE A 300 4.61 4.26 1.99
CA PHE A 300 3.31 3.92 1.42
C PHE A 300 2.18 4.48 2.31
N PRO A 301 1.02 4.87 1.74
CA PRO A 301 -0.08 5.42 2.52
C PRO A 301 -0.64 4.38 3.49
N VAL A 302 -1.14 4.82 4.65
CA VAL A 302 -1.75 3.94 5.68
C VAL A 302 -2.91 3.11 5.10
N ALA A 303 -3.60 3.62 4.09
CA ALA A 303 -4.66 2.90 3.40
C ALA A 303 -4.20 1.58 2.76
N LEU A 304 -2.96 1.47 2.27
CA LEU A 304 -2.45 0.24 1.66
C LEU A 304 -2.34 -0.92 2.67
N PRO A 305 -1.62 -0.79 3.80
CA PRO A 305 -1.62 -1.85 4.80
C PRO A 305 -3.01 -2.06 5.43
N THR A 306 -3.83 -1.02 5.59
CA THR A 306 -5.23 -1.16 6.05
C THR A 306 -6.01 -2.11 5.16
N PHE A 307 -5.99 -1.88 3.84
CA PHE A 307 -6.65 -2.74 2.85
C PHE A 307 -6.23 -4.21 2.97
N VAL A 308 -4.93 -4.47 3.07
CA VAL A 308 -4.39 -5.83 3.17
C VAL A 308 -4.73 -6.47 4.51
N ILE A 309 -4.59 -5.71 5.61
CA ILE A 309 -4.87 -6.16 6.98
C ILE A 309 -6.34 -6.56 7.12
N GLU A 310 -7.27 -5.75 6.63
CA GLU A 310 -8.69 -6.06 6.67
C GLU A 310 -9.06 -7.25 5.80
N ALA A 311 -8.41 -7.41 4.65
CA ALA A 311 -8.67 -8.52 3.73
C ALA A 311 -8.19 -9.86 4.28
N TYR A 312 -7.06 -9.91 5.01
CA TYR A 312 -6.39 -11.16 5.36
C TYR A 312 -6.12 -11.37 6.84
N SER A 313 -6.73 -10.57 7.70
CA SER A 313 -6.71 -10.79 9.15
C SER A 313 -8.04 -10.42 9.80
N ASP A 314 -8.26 -10.89 11.04
CA ASP A 314 -9.40 -10.54 11.87
C ASP A 314 -8.95 -9.64 13.05
N ALA A 315 -9.90 -8.93 13.67
CA ALA A 315 -9.60 -8.10 14.83
C ALA A 315 -8.96 -8.93 15.96
N GLY A 316 -7.90 -8.39 16.57
CA GLY A 316 -7.13 -9.08 17.61
C GLY A 316 -6.03 -10.00 17.09
N GLU A 317 -5.97 -10.29 15.78
CA GLU A 317 -4.90 -11.10 15.19
C GLU A 317 -3.58 -10.32 15.11
N VAL A 318 -2.47 -11.07 15.14
CA VAL A 318 -1.11 -10.51 15.09
C VAL A 318 -0.67 -10.35 13.63
N VAL A 319 -0.15 -9.16 13.34
CA VAL A 319 0.47 -8.76 12.07
C VAL A 319 1.97 -8.55 12.30
N TYR A 320 2.80 -9.19 11.49
CA TYR A 320 4.26 -9.04 11.51
C TYR A 320 4.73 -8.10 10.40
N GLU A 321 5.61 -7.16 10.75
CA GLU A 321 6.22 -6.20 9.82
C GLU A 321 7.74 -6.17 10.03
N PRO A 322 8.52 -6.85 9.17
CA PRO A 322 9.98 -6.93 9.32
C PRO A 322 10.74 -5.65 8.91
N PHE A 323 10.10 -4.70 8.21
CA PHE A 323 10.71 -3.44 7.76
C PHE A 323 9.82 -2.28 8.17
N GLY A 324 9.75 -2.02 9.48
CA GLY A 324 8.77 -1.13 10.12
C GLY A 324 8.80 0.33 9.64
N GLY A 325 9.98 0.82 9.23
CA GLY A 325 10.17 2.16 8.71
C GLY A 325 9.55 3.22 9.62
N SER A 326 8.74 4.10 9.06
CA SER A 326 8.04 5.17 9.78
C SER A 326 6.77 4.71 10.53
N GLY A 327 6.53 3.40 10.69
CA GLY A 327 5.45 2.87 11.51
C GLY A 327 4.07 2.82 10.85
N THR A 328 3.98 2.91 9.53
CA THR A 328 2.70 2.93 8.79
C THR A 328 1.82 1.72 9.09
N THR A 329 2.42 0.51 9.13
CA THR A 329 1.71 -0.74 9.46
C THR A 329 1.22 -0.76 10.92
N LEU A 330 1.97 -0.17 11.86
CA LEU A 330 1.54 -0.01 13.26
C LEU A 330 0.26 0.83 13.36
N ILE A 331 0.22 1.96 12.66
CA ILE A 331 -0.95 2.85 12.61
C ILE A 331 -2.16 2.11 12.03
N ALA A 332 -1.96 1.40 10.91
CA ALA A 332 -3.02 0.62 10.28
C ALA A 332 -3.56 -0.47 11.21
N CYS A 333 -2.69 -1.18 11.93
CA CYS A 333 -3.08 -2.21 12.89
C CYS A 333 -3.92 -1.65 14.04
N GLU A 334 -3.53 -0.49 14.62
CA GLU A 334 -4.32 0.12 15.69
C GLU A 334 -5.69 0.55 15.17
N ARG A 335 -5.77 1.25 14.04
CA ARG A 335 -7.03 1.70 13.43
C ARG A 335 -7.99 0.54 13.12
N THR A 336 -7.45 -0.62 12.78
CA THR A 336 -8.24 -1.81 12.39
C THR A 336 -8.45 -2.81 13.52
N GLY A 337 -7.93 -2.53 14.71
CA GLY A 337 -8.08 -3.42 15.85
C GLY A 337 -7.15 -4.66 15.84
N ARG A 338 -6.08 -4.66 15.03
CA ARG A 338 -5.07 -5.73 14.98
C ARG A 338 -3.89 -5.40 15.88
N ILE A 339 -3.00 -6.37 16.08
CA ILE A 339 -1.82 -6.23 16.93
C ILE A 339 -0.57 -6.30 16.05
N CYS A 340 0.22 -5.23 16.03
CA CYS A 340 1.45 -5.20 15.24
C CYS A 340 2.67 -5.66 16.04
N ARG A 341 3.56 -6.41 15.38
CA ARG A 341 4.90 -6.77 15.82
C ARG A 341 5.86 -6.32 14.73
N ALA A 342 6.55 -5.20 14.94
CA ALA A 342 7.39 -4.58 13.92
C ALA A 342 8.87 -4.58 14.32
N VAL A 343 9.72 -4.76 13.31
CA VAL A 343 11.19 -4.61 13.41
C VAL A 343 11.61 -3.42 12.57
N GLU A 344 12.51 -2.59 13.10
CA GLU A 344 13.18 -1.53 12.35
C GLU A 344 14.64 -1.49 12.75
N ILE A 345 15.53 -1.52 11.76
CA ILE A 345 16.98 -1.59 12.01
C ILE A 345 17.57 -0.24 12.38
N ALA A 346 17.03 0.84 11.82
CA ALA A 346 17.55 2.20 12.00
C ALA A 346 16.88 2.85 13.22
N ALA A 347 17.67 3.19 14.22
CA ALA A 347 17.19 3.80 15.46
C ALA A 347 16.45 5.12 15.23
N GLU A 348 16.90 5.90 14.25
CA GLU A 348 16.26 7.15 13.84
C GLU A 348 14.85 6.91 13.27
N TYR A 349 14.62 5.84 12.51
CA TYR A 349 13.30 5.50 12.01
C TYR A 349 12.38 4.93 13.10
N VAL A 350 12.93 4.26 14.11
CA VAL A 350 12.14 3.87 15.30
C VAL A 350 11.60 5.13 16.00
N ASP A 351 12.43 6.16 16.16
CA ASP A 351 12.01 7.43 16.78
C ASP A 351 10.98 8.16 15.91
N VAL A 352 11.17 8.16 14.59
CA VAL A 352 10.20 8.69 13.61
C VAL A 352 8.85 7.97 13.73
N ALA A 353 8.86 6.64 13.79
CA ALA A 353 7.64 5.85 13.94
C ALA A 353 6.91 6.18 15.26
N ILE A 354 7.64 6.31 16.36
CA ILE A 354 7.08 6.68 17.66
C ILE A 354 6.44 8.06 17.61
N GLU A 355 7.14 9.05 17.07
CA GLU A 355 6.63 10.42 17.01
C GLU A 355 5.41 10.52 16.10
N ARG A 356 5.42 9.88 14.93
CA ARG A 356 4.28 9.80 14.02
C ARG A 356 3.07 9.13 14.67
N ILE A 357 3.28 8.05 15.42
CA ILE A 357 2.21 7.37 16.17
C ILE A 357 1.62 8.30 17.24
N ARG A 358 2.44 9.04 17.99
CA ARG A 358 1.97 10.01 18.98
C ARG A 358 1.07 11.08 18.36
N GLN A 359 1.41 11.54 17.17
CA GLN A 359 0.62 12.56 16.46
C GLN A 359 -0.71 11.99 15.93
N GLN A 360 -0.70 10.79 15.37
CA GLN A 360 -1.87 10.22 14.72
C GLN A 360 -2.81 9.47 15.68
N LEU A 361 -2.27 8.94 16.76
CA LEU A 361 -2.98 8.12 17.73
C LEU A 361 -2.73 8.67 19.15
N PRO A 362 -3.15 9.92 19.42
CA PRO A 362 -2.92 10.54 20.72
C PRO A 362 -3.62 9.74 21.82
N GLY A 363 -2.88 9.44 22.88
CA GLY A 363 -3.40 8.68 24.02
C GLY A 363 -2.89 7.24 24.10
N LEU A 364 -2.18 6.71 23.10
CA LEU A 364 -1.47 5.46 23.26
C LEU A 364 -0.26 5.63 24.19
N SER A 365 -0.13 4.74 25.17
CA SER A 365 1.06 4.68 26.01
C SER A 365 2.24 4.13 25.21
N ILE A 366 3.41 4.77 25.34
CA ILE A 366 4.65 4.33 24.69
C ILE A 366 5.72 4.22 25.77
N THR A 367 6.17 2.99 26.04
CA THR A 367 7.14 2.72 27.10
C THR A 367 8.25 1.80 26.60
N LEU A 368 9.46 1.98 27.14
CA LEU A 368 10.57 1.06 26.89
C LEU A 368 10.33 -0.23 27.70
N GLU A 369 10.31 -1.38 27.07
CA GLU A 369 9.99 -2.65 27.73
C GLU A 369 10.95 -2.97 28.87
N ALA A 370 12.23 -2.69 28.69
CA ALA A 370 13.28 -3.02 29.67
C ALA A 370 13.11 -2.29 31.01
N THR A 371 12.59 -1.06 31.01
CA THR A 371 12.47 -0.22 32.22
C THR A 371 11.04 0.10 32.59
N GLY A 372 10.10 0.00 31.65
CA GLY A 372 8.72 0.47 31.78
C GLY A 372 8.57 2.00 31.70
N GLU A 373 9.65 2.72 31.42
CA GLU A 373 9.64 4.18 31.38
C GLU A 373 9.01 4.72 30.11
N PRO A 374 8.26 5.83 30.18
CA PRO A 374 7.72 6.52 29.03
C PRO A 374 8.83 7.01 28.09
N PHE A 375 8.52 7.08 26.79
CA PHE A 375 9.46 7.54 25.75
C PHE A 375 10.10 8.88 26.09
N ASP A 376 9.34 9.86 26.61
CA ASP A 376 9.87 11.20 26.93
C ASP A 376 10.90 11.15 28.08
N SER A 377 10.71 10.29 29.08
CA SER A 377 11.65 10.11 30.18
C SER A 377 12.97 9.52 29.68
N VAL A 378 12.88 8.45 28.86
CA VAL A 378 14.05 7.84 28.21
C VAL A 378 14.76 8.82 27.30
N ALA A 379 14.01 9.63 26.55
CA ALA A 379 14.55 10.65 25.67
C ALA A 379 15.33 11.74 26.44
N ALA A 380 14.78 12.22 27.56
CA ALA A 380 15.46 13.18 28.41
C ALA A 380 16.78 12.63 28.97
N GLU A 381 16.74 11.43 29.55
CA GLU A 381 17.92 10.78 30.11
C GLU A 381 19.04 10.56 29.07
N ARG A 382 18.67 9.99 27.89
CA ARG A 382 19.65 9.64 26.87
C ARG A 382 20.26 10.85 26.18
N ARG A 383 19.51 11.97 26.06
CA ARG A 383 20.01 13.24 25.51
C ARG A 383 20.91 13.97 26.49
N ASP A 384 20.58 13.97 27.79
CA ASP A 384 21.43 14.56 28.80
C ASP A 384 22.75 13.79 28.98
N GLY A 385 22.71 12.45 28.93
CA GLY A 385 23.89 11.61 28.95
C GLY A 385 24.83 11.87 27.76
N ALA A 386 24.28 12.13 26.56
CA ALA A 386 25.08 12.47 25.39
C ALA A 386 25.75 13.85 25.50
N ARG A 387 25.10 14.83 26.15
CA ARG A 387 25.68 16.17 26.40
C ARG A 387 26.82 16.17 27.41
N VAL A 388 26.82 15.21 28.33
CA VAL A 388 27.88 15.10 29.37
C VAL A 388 29.11 14.36 28.83
N ALA A 389 28.90 13.52 27.77
CA ALA A 389 29.97 12.72 27.14
C ALA A 389 30.66 13.42 25.96
N ALA A 390 30.14 14.54 25.45
CA ALA A 390 30.69 15.38 24.39
C ALA A 390 31.46 16.59 24.98
#